data_6894ec50f4def126a45a06d5a9cec237
#
_entry.id   6894ec50f4def126a45a06d5a9cec237
#
_cell.length_a   1.000
_cell.length_b   1.000
_cell.length_c   1.000
_cell.angle_alpha   90.00
_cell.angle_beta   90.00
_cell.angle_gamma   90.00
#
_symmetry.space_group_name_H-M   'P 1'
#
loop_
_entity.id
_entity.type
_entity.pdbx_description
1 polymer ?
#
loop_
_entity_poly.entity_id
_entity_poly.type
_entity_poly.pdbx_seq_one_letter_code
_entity_poly.pdbx_strand_id
1 'polypeptide(L)'
;STQPAESTEAVMESTEATAENTDADDTVVRVASLKGPTSLGLLFLMDKAEKGETSNAYEFQMATGADEILPLMVKGDLDIALIPANVASILYHKTQGGVEVIDINTLGVLYMVSGENDLTDFTDLKGKTIYLTGKGTTPDYVLQYLLTANGMSVDDVTLEYKSEATEVASVLAEDPTAIGLLPQPFVTAACMQNDALKVIFDLNEEWNKIQGVSGSSMVTGVTVVRKEFLEEHEDAVKSFMEEHKASAEAINADPTTGAALAVEAQIVAKEPIAQKAIPGCNITYMDKADMKQALSGYLDVL
;
A
#
# COMPACT_ATOMS: atom_id res chain seq x y z
N SER A 1 49.57 -24.27 -39.65
CA SER A 1 49.30 -25.02 -38.43
C SER A 1 49.50 -24.13 -37.20
N THR A 2 48.68 -23.09 -37.07
CA THR A 2 48.72 -22.23 -35.91
C THR A 2 47.35 -21.66 -35.66
N GLN A 3 46.44 -22.47 -35.07
CA GLN A 3 45.16 -21.90 -34.69
C GLN A 3 44.44 -22.57 -33.51
N PRO A 4 45.09 -22.94 -32.42
CA PRO A 4 44.35 -23.18 -31.19
C PRO A 4 44.32 -22.05 -30.19
N ALA A 5 45.13 -20.98 -30.37
CA ALA A 5 45.31 -19.95 -29.36
C ALA A 5 44.19 -18.86 -29.37
N GLU A 6 43.58 -18.57 -30.52
CA GLU A 6 42.55 -17.52 -30.61
C GLU A 6 41.20 -17.97 -30.01
N SER A 7 40.87 -19.28 -30.13
CA SER A 7 39.62 -19.75 -29.56
C SER A 7 39.66 -19.85 -28.03
N THR A 8 40.85 -19.95 -27.44
CA THR A 8 41.02 -20.04 -25.99
C THR A 8 40.89 -18.67 -25.31
N GLU A 9 41.37 -17.59 -25.96
CA GLU A 9 41.22 -16.23 -25.44
C GLU A 9 39.76 -15.74 -25.48
N ALA A 10 39.04 -16.05 -26.56
CA ALA A 10 37.62 -15.68 -26.67
C ALA A 10 36.75 -16.38 -25.61
N VAL A 11 37.07 -17.65 -25.27
CA VAL A 11 36.39 -18.38 -24.20
C VAL A 11 36.73 -17.81 -22.84
N MET A 12 37.96 -17.34 -22.60
CA MET A 12 38.35 -16.70 -21.36
C MET A 12 37.66 -15.35 -21.14
N GLU A 13 37.53 -14.51 -22.17
CA GLU A 13 36.80 -13.25 -22.10
C GLU A 13 35.31 -13.45 -21.78
N SER A 14 34.69 -14.45 -22.42
CA SER A 14 33.30 -14.79 -22.14
C SER A 14 33.10 -15.28 -20.69
N THR A 15 34.06 -16.02 -20.15
CA THR A 15 34.00 -16.51 -18.77
C THR A 15 34.23 -15.38 -17.76
N GLU A 16 35.11 -14.44 -18.03
CA GLU A 16 35.34 -13.27 -17.18
C GLU A 16 34.12 -12.34 -17.15
N ALA A 17 33.51 -12.08 -18.30
CA ALA A 17 32.28 -11.28 -18.38
C ALA A 17 31.10 -11.93 -17.63
N THR A 18 31.00 -13.26 -17.67
CA THR A 18 29.98 -14.02 -16.94
C THR A 18 30.24 -13.96 -15.43
N ALA A 19 31.51 -14.03 -15.01
CA ALA A 19 31.88 -13.94 -13.60
C ALA A 19 31.64 -12.56 -13.02
N GLU A 20 31.90 -11.48 -13.77
CA GLU A 20 31.60 -10.10 -13.36
C GLU A 20 30.10 -9.89 -13.19
N ASN A 21 29.27 -10.39 -14.12
CA ASN A 21 27.82 -10.32 -14.02
C ASN A 21 27.28 -11.15 -12.84
N THR A 22 27.90 -12.28 -12.50
CA THR A 22 27.53 -13.11 -11.36
C THR A 22 27.80 -12.39 -10.03
N ASP A 23 28.92 -11.66 -9.93
CA ASP A 23 29.26 -10.88 -8.74
C ASP A 23 28.28 -9.72 -8.52
N ALA A 24 27.77 -9.10 -9.60
CA ALA A 24 26.74 -8.07 -9.52
C ALA A 24 25.38 -8.62 -9.10
N ASP A 25 25.09 -9.92 -9.39
CA ASP A 25 23.83 -10.57 -9.09
C ASP A 25 23.76 -11.17 -7.67
N ASP A 26 24.85 -11.12 -6.89
CA ASP A 26 24.89 -11.66 -5.52
C ASP A 26 24.19 -10.76 -4.49
N THR A 27 23.74 -9.59 -4.89
CA THR A 27 23.01 -8.69 -4.00
C THR A 27 21.60 -9.21 -3.77
N VAL A 28 21.26 -9.43 -2.50
CA VAL A 28 19.89 -9.76 -2.09
C VAL A 28 19.21 -8.50 -1.63
N VAL A 29 18.05 -8.19 -2.22
CA VAL A 29 17.23 -7.05 -1.84
C VAL A 29 16.23 -7.51 -0.78
N ARG A 30 16.31 -6.92 0.40
CA ARG A 30 15.48 -7.27 1.56
C ARG A 30 14.33 -6.29 1.64
N VAL A 31 13.11 -6.79 1.42
CA VAL A 31 11.89 -5.99 1.31
C VAL A 31 10.91 -6.40 2.41
N ALA A 32 10.40 -5.43 3.15
CA ALA A 32 9.33 -5.65 4.12
C ALA A 32 8.08 -4.89 3.74
N SER A 33 6.93 -5.48 4.03
CA SER A 33 5.61 -4.87 3.83
C SER A 33 4.66 -5.30 4.95
N LEU A 34 3.50 -4.66 5.02
CA LEU A 34 2.47 -4.99 6.01
C LEU A 34 1.46 -5.98 5.43
N LYS A 35 0.89 -6.84 6.29
CA LYS A 35 -0.23 -7.70 5.92
C LYS A 35 -1.48 -6.85 5.73
N GLY A 36 -1.66 -6.37 4.50
CA GLY A 36 -2.77 -5.50 4.14
C GLY A 36 -2.62 -4.99 2.72
N PRO A 37 -3.34 -3.92 2.36
CA PRO A 37 -3.34 -3.40 1.00
C PRO A 37 -1.96 -3.03 0.45
N THR A 38 -1.03 -2.59 1.29
CA THR A 38 0.34 -2.22 0.86
C THR A 38 1.13 -3.38 0.28
N SER A 39 0.81 -4.62 0.67
CA SER A 39 1.50 -5.81 0.16
C SER A 39 0.88 -6.36 -1.12
N LEU A 40 -0.36 -5.98 -1.44
CA LEU A 40 -1.05 -6.55 -2.60
C LEU A 40 -0.32 -6.28 -3.92
N GLY A 41 0.26 -5.10 -4.07
CA GLY A 41 1.04 -4.75 -5.26
C GLY A 41 2.36 -5.48 -5.39
N LEU A 42 2.82 -6.19 -4.36
CA LEU A 42 4.03 -7.01 -4.40
C LEU A 42 3.77 -8.48 -4.74
N LEU A 43 2.52 -8.94 -4.68
CA LEU A 43 2.23 -10.37 -4.71
C LEU A 43 2.70 -11.07 -6.00
N PHE A 44 2.50 -10.44 -7.16
CA PHE A 44 2.99 -11.01 -8.42
C PHE A 44 4.51 -11.02 -8.49
N LEU A 45 5.17 -10.01 -7.93
CA LEU A 45 6.62 -9.98 -7.83
C LEU A 45 7.14 -11.08 -6.91
N MET A 46 6.51 -11.26 -5.76
CA MET A 46 6.87 -12.33 -4.81
C MET A 46 6.73 -13.72 -5.45
N ASP A 47 5.67 -13.94 -6.20
CA ASP A 47 5.45 -15.18 -6.94
C ASP A 47 6.55 -15.42 -7.98
N LYS A 48 6.91 -14.41 -8.76
CA LYS A 48 8.01 -14.49 -9.73
C LYS A 48 9.35 -14.74 -9.06
N ALA A 49 9.61 -14.10 -7.92
CA ALA A 49 10.85 -14.29 -7.17
C ALA A 49 10.98 -15.74 -6.69
N GLU A 50 9.90 -16.32 -6.19
CA GLU A 50 9.86 -17.71 -5.76
C GLU A 50 10.17 -18.68 -6.92
N LYS A 51 9.76 -18.34 -8.14
CA LYS A 51 10.02 -19.10 -9.35
C LYS A 51 11.40 -18.83 -9.97
N GLY A 52 12.19 -17.91 -9.41
CA GLY A 52 13.48 -17.54 -9.97
C GLY A 52 13.40 -16.69 -11.25
N GLU A 53 12.31 -15.98 -11.47
CA GLU A 53 12.04 -15.23 -12.70
C GLU A 53 12.28 -13.71 -12.57
N THR A 54 12.94 -13.27 -11.51
CA THR A 54 13.21 -11.87 -11.25
C THR A 54 14.63 -11.46 -11.57
N SER A 55 14.84 -10.17 -11.83
CA SER A 55 16.17 -9.60 -12.07
C SER A 55 17.02 -9.59 -10.80
N ASN A 56 16.39 -9.32 -9.65
CA ASN A 56 17.07 -9.35 -8.36
C ASN A 56 16.82 -10.67 -7.64
N ALA A 57 17.72 -11.02 -6.72
CA ALA A 57 17.41 -11.95 -5.65
C ALA A 57 16.72 -11.16 -4.53
N TYR A 58 15.65 -11.70 -3.96
CA TYR A 58 14.84 -11.04 -2.95
C TYR A 58 14.69 -11.88 -1.69
N GLU A 59 14.58 -11.19 -0.56
CA GLU A 59 13.99 -11.72 0.66
C GLU A 59 12.81 -10.82 1.03
N PHE A 60 11.60 -11.39 1.03
CA PHE A 60 10.38 -10.68 1.39
C PHE A 60 9.93 -11.06 2.79
N GLN A 61 9.48 -10.07 3.54
CA GLN A 61 8.96 -10.23 4.90
C GLN A 61 7.68 -9.43 5.05
N MET A 62 6.62 -10.06 5.53
CA MET A 62 5.37 -9.38 5.88
C MET A 62 5.24 -9.27 7.39
N ALA A 63 5.01 -8.06 7.87
CA ALA A 63 4.81 -7.77 9.28
C ALA A 63 3.35 -7.43 9.55
N THR A 64 2.91 -7.62 10.79
CA THR A 64 1.56 -7.26 11.22
C THR A 64 1.44 -5.77 11.58
N GLY A 65 2.54 -5.15 11.99
CA GLY A 65 2.58 -3.73 12.33
C GLY A 65 3.87 -3.05 11.88
N ALA A 66 3.79 -1.75 11.63
CA ALA A 66 4.94 -0.95 11.21
C ALA A 66 6.04 -0.89 12.27
N ASP A 67 5.68 -1.05 13.55
CA ASP A 67 6.61 -1.12 14.68
C ASP A 67 7.59 -2.29 14.58
N GLU A 68 7.25 -3.35 13.85
CA GLU A 68 8.17 -4.46 13.57
C GLU A 68 9.18 -4.10 12.47
N ILE A 69 8.80 -3.22 11.54
CA ILE A 69 9.62 -2.84 10.38
C ILE A 69 10.61 -1.73 10.71
N LEU A 70 10.18 -0.73 11.47
CA LEU A 70 10.97 0.47 11.74
C LEU A 70 12.36 0.16 12.35
N PRO A 71 12.48 -0.68 13.39
CA PRO A 71 13.79 -0.98 13.96
C PRO A 71 14.72 -1.66 12.96
N LEU A 72 14.20 -2.51 12.09
CA LEU A 72 14.97 -3.22 11.08
C LEU A 72 15.52 -2.27 10.01
N MET A 73 14.73 -1.29 9.62
CA MET A 73 15.18 -0.24 8.69
C MET A 73 16.26 0.65 9.33
N VAL A 74 16.07 1.04 10.59
CA VAL A 74 17.04 1.87 11.31
C VAL A 74 18.38 1.15 11.47
N LYS A 75 18.36 -0.15 11.73
CA LYS A 75 19.57 -0.97 11.89
C LYS A 75 20.27 -1.34 10.57
N GLY A 76 19.57 -1.16 9.43
CA GLY A 76 20.09 -1.61 8.15
C GLY A 76 19.87 -3.10 7.87
N ASP A 77 18.94 -3.74 8.59
CA ASP A 77 18.59 -5.15 8.39
C ASP A 77 17.57 -5.35 7.26
N LEU A 78 16.97 -4.27 6.77
CA LEU A 78 16.12 -4.22 5.59
C LEU A 78 16.63 -3.13 4.65
N ASP A 79 16.32 -3.27 3.36
CA ASP A 79 16.75 -2.31 2.33
C ASP A 79 15.58 -1.44 1.86
N ILE A 80 14.40 -2.04 1.72
CA ILE A 80 13.19 -1.42 1.20
C ILE A 80 12.02 -1.77 2.11
N ALA A 81 11.15 -0.81 2.36
CA ALA A 81 9.94 -1.01 3.15
C ALA A 81 8.74 -0.34 2.50
N LEU A 82 7.60 -1.06 2.48
CA LEU A 82 6.31 -0.53 2.06
C LEU A 82 5.51 -0.27 3.34
N ILE A 83 5.30 0.99 3.65
CA ILE A 83 4.78 1.45 4.95
C ILE A 83 3.76 2.58 4.76
N PRO A 84 2.92 2.86 5.76
CA PRO A 84 2.04 4.02 5.71
C PRO A 84 2.82 5.33 5.53
N ALA A 85 2.22 6.28 4.83
CA ALA A 85 2.87 7.56 4.52
C ALA A 85 3.32 8.32 5.78
N ASN A 86 2.50 8.32 6.84
CA ASN A 86 2.84 8.97 8.12
C ASN A 86 4.03 8.27 8.82
N VAL A 87 4.11 6.94 8.69
CA VAL A 87 5.21 6.16 9.26
C VAL A 87 6.52 6.44 8.52
N ALA A 88 6.46 6.67 7.21
CA ALA A 88 7.63 7.06 6.42
C ALA A 88 8.25 8.37 6.93
N SER A 89 7.42 9.33 7.33
CA SER A 89 7.89 10.59 7.94
C SER A 89 8.62 10.32 9.26
N ILE A 90 8.06 9.46 10.10
CA ILE A 90 8.70 9.07 11.38
C ILE A 90 10.06 8.41 11.11
N LEU A 91 10.12 7.50 10.15
CA LEU A 91 11.36 6.80 9.78
C LEU A 91 12.41 7.77 9.24
N TYR A 92 12.00 8.73 8.41
CA TYR A 92 12.89 9.76 7.89
C TYR A 92 13.56 10.55 9.03
N HIS A 93 12.79 10.94 10.04
CA HIS A 93 13.32 11.66 11.19
C HIS A 93 14.22 10.78 12.06
N LYS A 94 13.83 9.53 12.32
CA LYS A 94 14.64 8.59 13.12
C LYS A 94 15.98 8.26 12.47
N THR A 95 16.04 8.26 11.15
CA THR A 95 17.26 7.97 10.38
C THR A 95 18.02 9.23 9.98
N GLN A 96 17.55 10.42 10.43
CA GLN A 96 18.16 11.71 10.07
C GLN A 96 18.28 11.88 8.56
N GLY A 97 17.19 11.57 7.85
CA GLY A 97 17.15 11.64 6.40
C GLY A 97 17.82 10.47 5.68
N GLY A 98 18.04 9.35 6.39
CA GLY A 98 18.69 8.16 5.84
C GLY A 98 17.81 7.26 4.98
N VAL A 99 16.59 7.67 4.68
CA VAL A 99 15.67 6.96 3.78
C VAL A 99 15.11 7.92 2.74
N GLU A 100 14.67 7.36 1.62
CA GLU A 100 14.07 8.11 0.51
C GLU A 100 12.80 7.40 0.06
N VAL A 101 11.73 8.17 -0.15
CA VAL A 101 10.49 7.65 -0.74
C VAL A 101 10.70 7.53 -2.25
N ILE A 102 10.49 6.33 -2.78
CA ILE A 102 10.71 6.03 -4.20
C ILE A 102 9.42 5.83 -4.98
N ASP A 103 8.33 5.42 -4.36
CA ASP A 103 7.02 5.35 -5.00
C ASP A 103 5.88 5.44 -3.98
N ILE A 104 4.68 5.75 -4.51
CA ILE A 104 3.41 5.55 -3.83
C ILE A 104 2.86 4.23 -4.35
N ASN A 105 2.47 3.33 -3.45
CA ASN A 105 1.99 2.00 -3.80
C ASN A 105 0.50 1.78 -3.51
N THR A 106 -0.12 2.60 -2.67
CA THR A 106 -1.53 2.46 -2.30
C THR A 106 -2.13 3.85 -2.10
N LEU A 107 -3.23 4.15 -2.79
CA LEU A 107 -4.00 5.37 -2.60
C LEU A 107 -5.06 5.16 -1.51
N GLY A 108 -6.24 5.76 -1.60
CA GLY A 108 -7.26 5.66 -0.56
C GLY A 108 -7.90 4.27 -0.47
N VAL A 109 -8.09 3.79 0.76
CA VAL A 109 -8.70 2.47 1.04
C VAL A 109 -9.86 2.57 2.04
N LEU A 110 -10.33 3.78 2.33
CA LEU A 110 -11.34 4.03 3.36
C LEU A 110 -12.72 4.23 2.74
N TYR A 111 -13.70 3.55 3.31
CA TYR A 111 -15.07 3.55 2.82
C TYR A 111 -16.06 3.67 3.97
N MET A 112 -17.10 4.43 3.76
CA MET A 112 -18.20 4.53 4.72
C MET A 112 -19.30 3.59 4.31
N VAL A 113 -19.79 2.79 5.24
CA VAL A 113 -20.73 1.68 5.01
C VAL A 113 -21.97 1.86 5.90
N SER A 114 -23.14 1.69 5.32
CA SER A 114 -24.40 1.69 6.06
C SER A 114 -25.51 1.04 5.21
N GLY A 115 -26.55 0.59 5.86
CA GLY A 115 -27.80 0.19 5.19
C GLY A 115 -28.81 1.31 5.05
N GLU A 116 -28.52 2.50 5.58
CA GLU A 116 -29.41 3.67 5.46
C GLU A 116 -29.47 4.16 4.00
N ASN A 117 -30.69 4.46 3.52
CA ASN A 117 -30.93 4.87 2.13
C ASN A 117 -30.96 6.38 1.90
N ASP A 118 -31.06 7.18 2.97
CA ASP A 118 -31.15 8.64 2.91
C ASP A 118 -29.79 9.35 2.96
N LEU A 119 -28.69 8.60 3.01
CA LEU A 119 -27.35 9.14 3.05
C LEU A 119 -26.77 9.18 1.62
N THR A 120 -27.06 10.25 0.91
CA THR A 120 -26.62 10.43 -0.49
C THR A 120 -25.60 11.53 -0.66
N ASP A 121 -25.64 12.57 0.20
CA ASP A 121 -24.67 13.65 0.21
C ASP A 121 -23.89 13.57 1.52
N PHE A 122 -22.61 13.95 1.49
CA PHE A 122 -21.77 13.89 2.68
C PHE A 122 -22.32 14.72 3.84
N THR A 123 -23.02 15.81 3.54
CA THR A 123 -23.70 16.65 4.54
C THR A 123 -24.87 15.95 5.23
N ASP A 124 -25.38 14.84 4.68
CA ASP A 124 -26.43 14.04 5.32
C ASP A 124 -25.93 13.32 6.58
N LEU A 125 -24.61 13.30 6.80
CA LEU A 125 -24.02 12.75 8.02
C LEU A 125 -24.29 13.60 9.27
N LYS A 126 -24.75 14.82 9.09
CA LYS A 126 -25.06 15.72 10.21
C LYS A 126 -26.07 15.09 11.18
N GLY A 127 -25.73 15.09 12.46
CA GLY A 127 -26.56 14.47 13.50
C GLY A 127 -26.39 12.97 13.64
N LYS A 128 -25.55 12.35 12.84
CA LYS A 128 -25.36 10.90 12.83
C LYS A 128 -24.17 10.47 13.70
N THR A 129 -24.19 9.19 14.10
CA THR A 129 -23.07 8.54 14.78
C THR A 129 -22.28 7.75 13.75
N ILE A 130 -20.96 7.91 13.76
CA ILE A 130 -20.04 7.19 12.88
C ILE A 130 -19.09 6.37 13.73
N TYR A 131 -19.04 5.07 13.47
CA TYR A 131 -18.13 4.13 14.13
C TYR A 131 -16.86 4.00 13.30
N LEU A 132 -15.69 4.13 13.93
CA LEU A 132 -14.40 4.04 13.28
C LEU A 132 -13.34 3.55 14.23
N THR A 133 -12.15 3.32 13.72
CA THR A 133 -10.96 2.97 14.50
C THR A 133 -9.89 4.05 14.38
N GLY A 134 -8.86 3.93 15.19
CA GLY A 134 -7.65 4.74 15.02
C GLY A 134 -7.79 6.19 15.41
N LYS A 135 -8.35 6.47 16.60
CA LYS A 135 -8.41 7.83 17.13
C LYS A 135 -7.02 8.47 17.12
N GLY A 136 -6.92 9.65 16.52
CA GLY A 136 -5.64 10.36 16.38
C GLY A 136 -4.72 9.79 15.31
N THR A 137 -5.25 8.96 14.42
CA THR A 137 -4.51 8.40 13.27
C THR A 137 -5.15 8.81 11.94
N THR A 138 -4.62 8.32 10.83
CA THR A 138 -5.03 8.74 9.48
C THR A 138 -6.54 8.66 9.21
N PRO A 139 -7.27 7.58 9.53
CA PRO A 139 -8.70 7.53 9.26
C PRO A 139 -9.48 8.65 9.96
N ASP A 140 -9.11 8.93 11.19
CA ASP A 140 -9.73 9.98 12.00
C ASP A 140 -9.47 11.37 11.39
N TYR A 141 -8.23 11.68 11.05
CA TYR A 141 -7.87 12.96 10.46
C TYR A 141 -8.51 13.17 9.08
N VAL A 142 -8.55 12.14 8.26
CA VAL A 142 -9.17 12.20 6.93
C VAL A 142 -10.67 12.49 7.07
N LEU A 143 -11.37 11.78 7.97
CA LEU A 143 -12.78 12.01 8.20
C LEU A 143 -13.06 13.43 8.69
N GLN A 144 -12.31 13.91 9.66
CA GLN A 144 -12.46 15.26 10.20
C GLN A 144 -12.21 16.33 9.13
N TYR A 145 -11.18 16.13 8.31
CA TYR A 145 -10.90 17.03 7.19
C TYR A 145 -12.07 17.07 6.19
N LEU A 146 -12.62 15.91 5.82
CA LEU A 146 -13.74 15.84 4.88
C LEU A 146 -15.00 16.48 5.45
N LEU A 147 -15.27 16.33 6.73
CA LEU A 147 -16.39 17.03 7.40
C LEU A 147 -16.21 18.54 7.28
N THR A 148 -15.05 19.06 7.66
CA THR A 148 -14.76 20.49 7.59
C THR A 148 -14.83 21.04 6.16
N ALA A 149 -14.29 20.30 5.20
CA ALA A 149 -14.29 20.71 3.80
C ALA A 149 -15.70 20.72 3.17
N ASN A 150 -16.65 20.00 3.78
CA ASN A 150 -18.07 20.02 3.38
C ASN A 150 -18.90 20.99 4.22
N GLY A 151 -18.25 21.92 4.94
CA GLY A 151 -18.94 22.94 5.71
C GLY A 151 -19.49 22.45 7.05
N MET A 152 -19.03 21.32 7.52
CA MET A 152 -19.44 20.72 8.78
C MET A 152 -18.29 20.82 9.80
N SER A 153 -18.56 20.45 11.04
CA SER A 153 -17.54 20.29 12.07
C SER A 153 -17.69 18.92 12.75
N VAL A 154 -16.69 18.56 13.54
CA VAL A 154 -16.74 17.32 14.34
C VAL A 154 -17.94 17.33 15.30
N ASP A 155 -18.37 18.51 15.75
CA ASP A 155 -19.54 18.65 16.64
C ASP A 155 -20.87 18.35 15.97
N ASP A 156 -20.92 18.34 14.64
CA ASP A 156 -22.11 17.99 13.87
C ASP A 156 -22.38 16.48 13.82
N VAL A 157 -21.41 15.66 14.22
CA VAL A 157 -21.52 14.20 14.24
C VAL A 157 -21.06 13.68 15.60
N THR A 158 -21.39 12.41 15.89
CA THR A 158 -20.84 11.71 17.03
C THR A 158 -19.86 10.65 16.51
N LEU A 159 -18.60 10.74 16.91
CA LEU A 159 -17.56 9.76 16.53
C LEU A 159 -17.39 8.75 17.67
N GLU A 160 -17.64 7.49 17.37
CA GLU A 160 -17.39 6.39 18.29
C GLU A 160 -16.23 5.53 17.82
N TYR A 161 -15.16 5.53 18.60
CA TYR A 161 -13.92 4.85 18.27
C TYR A 161 -13.91 3.45 18.83
N LYS A 162 -13.66 2.47 17.95
CA LYS A 162 -13.46 1.07 18.33
C LYS A 162 -11.97 0.75 18.22
N SER A 163 -11.54 -0.32 18.90
CA SER A 163 -10.13 -0.72 18.89
C SER A 163 -9.70 -1.31 17.54
N GLU A 164 -10.60 -2.04 16.89
CA GLU A 164 -10.29 -2.77 15.65
C GLU A 164 -11.42 -2.67 14.63
N ALA A 165 -11.05 -2.81 13.35
CA ALA A 165 -12.01 -2.78 12.25
C ALA A 165 -13.08 -3.89 12.36
N THR A 166 -12.72 -5.04 12.92
CA THR A 166 -13.67 -6.14 13.17
C THR A 166 -14.79 -5.75 14.14
N GLU A 167 -14.51 -4.90 15.11
CA GLU A 167 -15.52 -4.39 16.04
C GLU A 167 -16.50 -3.45 15.33
N VAL A 168 -16.02 -2.61 14.43
CA VAL A 168 -16.88 -1.74 13.59
C VAL A 168 -17.78 -2.62 12.71
N ALA A 169 -17.22 -3.64 12.08
CA ALA A 169 -17.98 -4.59 11.28
C ALA A 169 -19.07 -5.30 12.10
N SER A 170 -18.78 -5.64 13.34
CA SER A 170 -19.75 -6.26 14.28
C SER A 170 -20.92 -5.33 14.59
N VAL A 171 -20.66 -4.05 14.81
CA VAL A 171 -21.72 -3.04 15.00
C VAL A 171 -22.66 -3.02 13.79
N LEU A 172 -22.10 -3.00 12.59
CA LEU A 172 -22.89 -2.98 11.35
C LEU A 172 -23.68 -4.27 11.15
N ALA A 173 -23.16 -5.40 11.58
CA ALA A 173 -23.86 -6.68 11.49
C ALA A 173 -25.08 -6.72 12.43
N GLU A 174 -24.96 -6.14 13.62
CA GLU A 174 -26.04 -6.08 14.60
C GLU A 174 -27.07 -5.00 14.28
N ASP A 175 -26.63 -3.85 13.76
CA ASP A 175 -27.47 -2.72 13.40
C ASP A 175 -27.10 -2.19 12.00
N PRO A 176 -27.77 -2.68 10.94
CA PRO A 176 -27.50 -2.23 9.59
C PRO A 176 -27.77 -0.74 9.32
N THR A 177 -28.50 -0.05 10.22
CA THR A 177 -28.72 1.40 10.11
C THR A 177 -27.54 2.21 10.65
N ALA A 178 -26.63 1.59 11.37
CA ALA A 178 -25.42 2.23 11.83
C ALA A 178 -24.51 2.59 10.66
N ILE A 179 -23.62 3.55 10.89
CA ILE A 179 -22.66 4.02 9.89
C ILE A 179 -21.27 3.67 10.37
N GLY A 180 -20.52 2.94 9.56
CA GLY A 180 -19.14 2.55 9.88
C GLY A 180 -18.15 3.05 8.84
N LEU A 181 -16.98 3.49 9.29
CA LEU A 181 -15.84 3.79 8.43
C LEU A 181 -14.87 2.63 8.51
N LEU A 182 -14.64 1.97 7.38
CA LEU A 182 -13.84 0.75 7.29
C LEU A 182 -12.80 0.84 6.18
N PRO A 183 -11.61 0.26 6.40
CA PRO A 183 -10.66 0.04 5.31
C PRO A 183 -10.98 -1.24 4.54
N GLN A 184 -10.43 -1.38 3.33
CA GLN A 184 -10.40 -2.67 2.66
C GLN A 184 -9.38 -3.60 3.35
N PRO A 185 -9.62 -4.90 3.41
CA PRO A 185 -10.74 -5.66 2.81
C PRO A 185 -11.99 -5.76 3.69
N PHE A 186 -12.03 -5.13 4.85
CA PHE A 186 -13.12 -5.25 5.82
C PHE A 186 -14.46 -4.75 5.26
N VAL A 187 -14.43 -3.69 4.44
CA VAL A 187 -15.61 -3.17 3.73
C VAL A 187 -16.27 -4.26 2.90
N THR A 188 -15.48 -4.92 2.06
CA THR A 188 -15.99 -5.97 1.18
C THR A 188 -16.53 -7.14 1.98
N ALA A 189 -15.82 -7.58 3.01
CA ALA A 189 -16.26 -8.67 3.87
C ALA A 189 -17.60 -8.34 4.54
N ALA A 190 -17.75 -7.14 5.10
CA ALA A 190 -18.98 -6.70 5.75
C ALA A 190 -20.17 -6.69 4.79
N CYS A 191 -19.99 -6.12 3.59
CA CYS A 191 -21.05 -6.03 2.59
C CYS A 191 -21.42 -7.39 1.99
N MET A 192 -20.48 -8.32 1.89
CA MET A 192 -20.76 -9.68 1.43
C MET A 192 -21.49 -10.52 2.47
N GLN A 193 -21.27 -10.26 3.76
CA GLN A 193 -21.94 -10.96 4.84
C GLN A 193 -23.36 -10.48 5.09
N ASN A 194 -23.69 -9.24 4.70
CA ASN A 194 -25.00 -8.64 4.93
C ASN A 194 -25.40 -7.78 3.72
N ASP A 195 -26.40 -8.27 2.98
CA ASP A 195 -26.93 -7.62 1.78
C ASP A 195 -27.56 -6.24 2.05
N ALA A 196 -27.95 -5.96 3.28
CA ALA A 196 -28.49 -4.66 3.66
C ALA A 196 -27.43 -3.57 3.67
N LEU A 197 -26.14 -3.93 3.84
CA LEU A 197 -25.05 -3.00 3.90
C LEU A 197 -24.53 -2.67 2.51
N LYS A 198 -24.18 -1.40 2.32
CA LYS A 198 -23.57 -0.92 1.08
C LYS A 198 -22.57 0.18 1.37
N VAL A 199 -21.64 0.39 0.48
CA VAL A 199 -20.75 1.56 0.52
C VAL A 199 -21.60 2.78 0.20
N ILE A 200 -21.69 3.72 1.13
CA ILE A 200 -22.41 4.98 0.95
C ILE A 200 -21.48 6.11 0.51
N PHE A 201 -20.23 6.10 0.97
CA PHE A 201 -19.21 7.06 0.54
C PHE A 201 -17.87 6.35 0.40
N ASP A 202 -17.23 6.57 -0.76
CA ASP A 202 -15.82 6.29 -1.00
C ASP A 202 -15.03 7.54 -0.61
N LEU A 203 -14.23 7.47 0.47
CA LEU A 203 -13.53 8.67 0.95
C LEU A 203 -12.49 9.18 -0.05
N ASN A 204 -11.96 8.31 -0.91
CA ASN A 204 -11.05 8.73 -1.98
C ASN A 204 -11.78 9.61 -3.00
N GLU A 205 -13.00 9.24 -3.39
CA GLU A 205 -13.85 10.05 -4.28
C GLU A 205 -14.25 11.37 -3.62
N GLU A 206 -14.64 11.34 -2.35
CA GLU A 206 -14.97 12.55 -1.60
C GLU A 206 -13.77 13.50 -1.48
N TRP A 207 -12.59 12.98 -1.26
CA TRP A 207 -11.35 13.74 -1.27
C TRP A 207 -11.12 14.42 -2.62
N ASN A 208 -11.25 13.65 -3.70
CA ASN A 208 -11.01 14.15 -5.05
C ASN A 208 -11.98 15.24 -5.45
N LYS A 209 -13.24 15.19 -4.98
CA LYS A 209 -14.24 16.26 -5.22
C LYS A 209 -13.78 17.59 -4.63
N ILE A 210 -13.11 17.57 -3.48
CA ILE A 210 -12.67 18.77 -2.77
C ILE A 210 -11.36 19.28 -3.35
N GLN A 211 -10.39 18.38 -3.51
CA GLN A 211 -9.07 18.74 -4.00
C GLN A 211 -9.05 19.05 -5.50
N GLY A 212 -9.99 18.49 -6.26
CA GLY A 212 -10.23 18.82 -7.67
C GLY A 212 -8.96 18.84 -8.50
N VAL A 213 -8.59 20.05 -8.96
CA VAL A 213 -7.43 20.26 -9.83
C VAL A 213 -6.11 20.43 -9.08
N SER A 214 -6.08 20.33 -7.75
CA SER A 214 -4.85 20.47 -6.97
C SER A 214 -3.87 19.32 -7.18
N GLY A 215 -4.33 18.18 -7.70
CA GLY A 215 -3.51 17.00 -7.97
C GLY A 215 -3.16 16.17 -6.74
N SER A 216 -3.68 16.52 -5.56
CA SER A 216 -3.48 15.69 -4.37
C SER A 216 -4.42 14.49 -4.37
N SER A 217 -4.03 13.45 -3.66
CA SER A 217 -4.83 12.22 -3.49
C SER A 217 -4.64 11.73 -2.07
N MET A 218 -5.59 10.91 -1.59
CA MET A 218 -5.34 10.17 -0.35
C MET A 218 -4.22 9.17 -0.60
N VAL A 219 -3.18 9.20 0.24
CA VAL A 219 -2.03 8.30 0.15
C VAL A 219 -1.99 7.40 1.36
N THR A 220 -2.24 6.12 1.17
CA THR A 220 -2.18 5.14 2.26
C THR A 220 -0.77 4.59 2.43
N GLY A 221 -0.14 4.17 1.36
CA GLY A 221 1.16 3.49 1.42
C GLY A 221 2.19 4.06 0.47
N VAL A 222 3.41 4.12 0.98
CA VAL A 222 4.60 4.53 0.21
C VAL A 222 5.69 3.48 0.34
N THR A 223 6.61 3.49 -0.61
CA THR A 223 7.79 2.64 -0.60
C THR A 223 9.00 3.48 -0.29
N VAL A 224 9.77 3.08 0.70
CA VAL A 224 11.01 3.77 1.10
C VAL A 224 12.21 2.84 0.92
N VAL A 225 13.35 3.42 0.55
CA VAL A 225 14.62 2.74 0.43
C VAL A 225 15.63 3.39 1.36
N ARG A 226 16.54 2.59 1.98
CA ARG A 226 17.67 3.18 2.70
C ARG A 226 18.61 3.86 1.70
N LYS A 227 18.96 5.10 1.96
CA LYS A 227 19.87 5.86 1.08
C LYS A 227 21.20 5.17 0.85
N GLU A 228 21.77 4.56 1.89
CA GLU A 228 23.01 3.80 1.78
C GLU A 228 22.89 2.65 0.78
N PHE A 229 21.77 1.90 0.84
CA PHE A 229 21.52 0.82 -0.11
C PHE A 229 21.33 1.35 -1.53
N LEU A 230 20.59 2.45 -1.68
CA LEU A 230 20.38 3.09 -3.00
C LEU A 230 21.71 3.52 -3.63
N GLU A 231 22.60 4.12 -2.84
CA GLU A 231 23.91 4.58 -3.32
C GLU A 231 24.82 3.41 -3.71
N GLU A 232 24.79 2.33 -2.96
CA GLU A 232 25.64 1.17 -3.21
C GLU A 232 25.10 0.23 -4.28
N HIS A 233 23.75 0.19 -4.47
CA HIS A 233 23.07 -0.78 -5.33
C HIS A 233 21.98 -0.11 -6.17
N GLU A 234 22.35 0.97 -6.87
CA GLU A 234 21.41 1.76 -7.68
C GLU A 234 20.68 0.92 -8.72
N ASP A 235 21.39 -0.01 -9.39
CA ASP A 235 20.78 -0.87 -10.41
C ASP A 235 19.78 -1.86 -9.80
N ALA A 236 20.05 -2.38 -8.62
CA ALA A 236 19.12 -3.27 -7.92
C ALA A 236 17.82 -2.54 -7.52
N VAL A 237 17.93 -1.29 -7.07
CA VAL A 237 16.75 -0.46 -6.74
C VAL A 237 15.95 -0.16 -7.99
N LYS A 238 16.60 0.18 -9.09
CA LYS A 238 15.95 0.42 -10.38
C LYS A 238 15.19 -0.81 -10.85
N SER A 239 15.81 -1.99 -10.79
CA SER A 239 15.16 -3.25 -11.14
C SER A 239 13.96 -3.54 -10.24
N PHE A 240 14.09 -3.30 -8.93
CA PHE A 240 12.96 -3.41 -8.00
C PHE A 240 11.80 -2.51 -8.41
N MET A 241 12.07 -1.24 -8.73
CA MET A 241 11.02 -0.30 -9.12
C MET A 241 10.29 -0.75 -10.39
N GLU A 242 11.02 -1.25 -11.37
CA GLU A 242 10.43 -1.81 -12.61
C GLU A 242 9.58 -3.05 -12.31
N GLU A 243 10.09 -3.95 -11.49
CA GLU A 243 9.40 -5.21 -11.13
C GLU A 243 8.18 -4.94 -10.23
N HIS A 244 8.27 -3.98 -9.33
CA HIS A 244 7.15 -3.54 -8.49
C HIS A 244 6.04 -2.91 -9.34
N LYS A 245 6.39 -2.04 -10.27
CA LYS A 245 5.43 -1.44 -11.18
C LYS A 245 4.67 -2.50 -11.98
N ALA A 246 5.38 -3.46 -12.56
CA ALA A 246 4.77 -4.54 -13.31
C ALA A 246 3.84 -5.40 -12.43
N SER A 247 4.23 -5.65 -11.18
CA SER A 247 3.44 -6.41 -10.21
C SER A 247 2.13 -5.67 -9.83
N ALA A 248 2.21 -4.38 -9.58
CA ALA A 248 1.03 -3.55 -9.28
C ALA A 248 0.06 -3.53 -10.47
N GLU A 249 0.57 -3.37 -11.68
CA GLU A 249 -0.24 -3.44 -12.90
C GLU A 249 -0.88 -4.81 -13.08
N ALA A 250 -0.14 -5.87 -12.78
CA ALA A 250 -0.62 -7.26 -12.93
C ALA A 250 -1.81 -7.56 -12.00
N ILE A 251 -1.75 -7.16 -10.73
CA ILE A 251 -2.85 -7.44 -9.79
C ILE A 251 -4.10 -6.64 -10.16
N ASN A 252 -3.95 -5.44 -10.66
CA ASN A 252 -5.09 -4.65 -11.12
C ASN A 252 -5.71 -5.22 -12.40
N ALA A 253 -4.89 -5.81 -13.27
CA ALA A 253 -5.36 -6.45 -14.52
C ALA A 253 -5.96 -7.85 -14.28
N ASP A 254 -5.47 -8.56 -13.26
CA ASP A 254 -5.89 -9.93 -12.95
C ASP A 254 -6.18 -10.10 -11.45
N PRO A 255 -7.30 -9.55 -10.96
CA PRO A 255 -7.65 -9.68 -9.56
C PRO A 255 -8.01 -11.11 -9.14
N THR A 256 -8.34 -12.00 -10.07
CA THR A 256 -8.61 -13.40 -9.78
C THR A 256 -7.36 -14.13 -9.32
N THR A 257 -6.27 -14.03 -10.08
CA THR A 257 -4.98 -14.58 -9.66
C THR A 257 -4.44 -13.85 -8.42
N GLY A 258 -4.61 -12.52 -8.40
CA GLY A 258 -4.25 -11.72 -7.23
C GLY A 258 -4.95 -12.17 -5.95
N ALA A 259 -6.22 -12.54 -6.04
CA ALA A 259 -6.99 -13.06 -4.90
C ALA A 259 -6.42 -14.37 -4.37
N ALA A 260 -6.07 -15.29 -5.25
CA ALA A 260 -5.45 -16.55 -4.85
C ALA A 260 -4.11 -16.32 -4.13
N LEU A 261 -3.29 -15.41 -4.65
CA LEU A 261 -2.01 -15.03 -4.03
C LEU A 261 -2.22 -14.33 -2.67
N ALA A 262 -3.25 -13.49 -2.55
CA ALA A 262 -3.56 -12.80 -1.31
C ALA A 262 -4.00 -13.75 -0.19
N VAL A 263 -4.76 -14.80 -0.53
CA VAL A 263 -5.15 -15.84 0.42
C VAL A 263 -3.95 -16.69 0.82
N GLU A 264 -3.12 -17.09 -0.13
CA GLU A 264 -1.88 -17.83 0.14
C GLU A 264 -0.95 -17.06 1.07
N ALA A 265 -0.85 -15.74 0.88
CA ALA A 265 -0.06 -14.85 1.73
C ALA A 265 -0.74 -14.49 3.05
N GLN A 266 -1.96 -14.99 3.29
CA GLN A 266 -2.73 -14.73 4.51
C GLN A 266 -3.09 -13.25 4.73
N ILE A 267 -3.21 -12.48 3.66
CA ILE A 267 -3.67 -11.09 3.71
C ILE A 267 -5.18 -11.04 3.81
N VAL A 268 -5.88 -11.92 3.07
CA VAL A 268 -7.33 -12.05 3.07
C VAL A 268 -7.69 -13.51 3.28
N ALA A 269 -8.72 -13.78 4.06
CA ALA A 269 -9.07 -15.16 4.45
C ALA A 269 -9.68 -15.99 3.30
N LYS A 270 -10.42 -15.35 2.39
CA LYS A 270 -11.19 -16.05 1.33
C LYS A 270 -11.02 -15.37 -0.03
N GLU A 271 -10.84 -16.18 -1.07
CA GLU A 271 -10.65 -15.67 -2.44
C GLU A 271 -11.80 -14.80 -2.94
N PRO A 272 -13.10 -15.13 -2.74
CA PRO A 272 -14.18 -14.25 -3.18
C PRO A 272 -14.13 -12.85 -2.57
N ILE A 273 -13.75 -12.74 -1.31
CA ILE A 273 -13.58 -11.45 -0.63
C ILE A 273 -12.41 -10.70 -1.25
N ALA A 274 -11.26 -11.37 -1.41
CA ALA A 274 -10.06 -10.78 -1.98
C ALA A 274 -10.32 -10.27 -3.40
N GLN A 275 -10.98 -11.08 -4.24
CA GLN A 275 -11.26 -10.71 -5.62
C GLN A 275 -12.14 -9.45 -5.72
N LYS A 276 -13.14 -9.33 -4.86
CA LYS A 276 -13.99 -8.14 -4.81
C LYS A 276 -13.29 -6.94 -4.19
N ALA A 277 -12.42 -7.15 -3.19
CA ALA A 277 -11.75 -6.08 -2.47
C ALA A 277 -10.62 -5.43 -3.27
N ILE A 278 -9.90 -6.18 -4.08
CA ILE A 278 -8.70 -5.71 -4.80
C ILE A 278 -8.95 -4.42 -5.58
N PRO A 279 -10.01 -4.27 -6.40
CA PRO A 279 -10.25 -3.01 -7.10
C PRO A 279 -10.43 -1.81 -6.16
N GLY A 280 -11.00 -2.02 -4.98
CA GLY A 280 -11.21 -0.97 -3.98
C GLY A 280 -10.00 -0.66 -3.11
N CYS A 281 -8.90 -1.39 -3.27
CA CYS A 281 -7.66 -1.14 -2.54
C CYS A 281 -6.81 -0.05 -3.16
N ASN A 282 -7.16 0.44 -4.35
CA ASN A 282 -6.44 1.51 -5.04
C ASN A 282 -4.93 1.26 -5.10
N ILE A 283 -4.57 0.02 -5.48
CA ILE A 283 -3.19 -0.37 -5.68
C ILE A 283 -2.64 0.38 -6.89
N THR A 284 -1.52 1.02 -6.73
CA THR A 284 -0.92 1.87 -7.75
C THR A 284 0.60 1.73 -7.77
N TYR A 285 1.20 2.32 -8.76
CA TYR A 285 2.63 2.61 -8.79
C TYR A 285 2.80 4.03 -9.33
N MET A 286 3.29 4.90 -8.49
CA MET A 286 3.42 6.31 -8.83
C MET A 286 4.77 6.79 -8.33
N ASP A 287 5.63 7.28 -9.22
CA ASP A 287 6.97 7.74 -8.88
C ASP A 287 7.23 9.17 -9.37
N LYS A 288 8.44 9.69 -9.11
CA LYS A 288 8.95 10.97 -9.62
C LYS A 288 8.01 12.15 -9.34
N ALA A 289 7.70 12.94 -10.35
CA ALA A 289 6.92 14.17 -10.22
C ALA A 289 5.48 13.91 -9.76
N ASP A 290 4.83 12.87 -10.29
CA ASP A 290 3.46 12.51 -9.92
C ASP A 290 3.39 12.10 -8.44
N MET A 291 4.37 11.35 -7.97
CA MET A 291 4.50 10.97 -6.56
C MET A 291 4.67 12.20 -5.67
N LYS A 292 5.57 13.09 -6.04
CA LYS A 292 5.84 14.31 -5.26
C LYS A 292 4.62 15.19 -5.14
N GLN A 293 3.88 15.38 -6.22
CA GLN A 293 2.67 16.19 -6.23
C GLN A 293 1.58 15.59 -5.34
N ALA A 294 1.30 14.30 -5.50
CA ALA A 294 0.27 13.61 -4.72
C ALA A 294 0.61 13.57 -3.24
N LEU A 295 1.84 13.21 -2.89
CA LEU A 295 2.29 13.07 -1.49
C LEU A 295 2.37 14.42 -0.79
N SER A 296 2.94 15.42 -1.42
CA SER A 296 3.04 16.78 -0.86
C SER A 296 1.66 17.37 -0.62
N GLY A 297 0.74 17.27 -1.59
CA GLY A 297 -0.62 17.74 -1.44
C GLY A 297 -1.38 17.05 -0.31
N TYR A 298 -1.20 15.76 -0.16
CA TYR A 298 -1.83 14.98 0.92
C TYR A 298 -1.28 15.38 2.30
N LEU A 299 0.04 15.47 2.44
CA LEU A 299 0.68 15.82 3.71
C LEU A 299 0.38 17.26 4.14
N ASP A 300 0.24 18.20 3.19
CA ASP A 300 -0.13 19.59 3.47
C ASP A 300 -1.53 19.71 4.07
N VAL A 301 -2.44 18.81 3.72
CA VAL A 301 -3.80 18.78 4.25
C VAL A 301 -3.85 18.21 5.66
N LEU A 302 -3.10 17.17 5.93
CA LEU A 302 -3.04 16.53 7.24
C LEU A 302 -2.01 17.18 8.15
#